data_1ca8079aa6f4dc6ae72e135aa0798b38
#
_entry.id   1ca8079aa6f4dc6ae72e135aa0798b38
#
_cell.length_a   1.000
_cell.length_b   1.000
_cell.length_c   1.000
_cell.angle_alpha   90.00
_cell.angle_beta   90.00
_cell.angle_gamma   90.00
#
_symmetry.space_group_name_H-M   'P 1'
#
loop_
_entity.id
_entity.type
_entity.pdbx_description
1 polymer ?
#
loop_
_entity_poly.entity_id
_entity_poly.type
_entity_poly.pdbx_seq_one_letter_code
_entity_poly.pdbx_strand_id
1 'polypeptide(L)'
;LLMEGERRAAMLAAANVEGLEGAPYYSWILALENPDDDHSAAYEQFRDWAAIAGVDLQSYSELRVAFGDYSNIDLTAMQEAWYWLPTYRKFRASDEFKAAIRKYGFFDLWQERGFPHMCRPVGTGDFECD
;
A
#
# COMPACT_ATOMS: atom_id res chain seq x y z
N LEU A 1 -12.19 -9.19 6.94
CA LEU A 1 -12.93 -8.08 7.56
C LEU A 1 -12.46 -7.87 9.00
N LEU A 2 -12.31 -6.61 9.41
CA LEU A 2 -12.03 -6.28 10.78
C LEU A 2 -13.32 -6.43 11.62
N MET A 3 -13.21 -7.00 12.81
CA MET A 3 -14.29 -6.95 13.79
C MET A 3 -14.49 -5.52 14.28
N GLU A 4 -15.68 -5.20 14.81
CA GLU A 4 -16.00 -3.82 15.21
C GLU A 4 -15.00 -3.21 16.18
N GLY A 5 -14.53 -4.00 17.15
CA GLY A 5 -13.50 -3.55 18.11
C GLY A 5 -12.16 -3.30 17.46
N GLU A 6 -11.77 -4.13 16.50
CA GLU A 6 -10.53 -3.96 15.71
C GLU A 6 -10.64 -2.75 14.79
N ARG A 7 -11.80 -2.53 14.18
CA ARG A 7 -12.07 -1.36 13.36
C ARG A 7 -11.91 -0.07 14.16
N ARG A 8 -12.48 -0.03 15.36
CA ARG A 8 -12.34 1.11 16.25
C ARG A 8 -10.88 1.36 16.64
N ALA A 9 -10.14 0.29 16.96
CA ALA A 9 -8.72 0.39 17.28
C ALA A 9 -7.91 0.90 16.09
N ALA A 10 -8.22 0.41 14.89
CA ALA A 10 -7.59 0.87 13.65
C ALA A 10 -7.88 2.35 13.38
N MET A 11 -9.11 2.80 13.60
CA MET A 11 -9.47 4.23 13.47
C MET A 11 -8.70 5.11 14.45
N LEU A 12 -8.58 4.66 15.70
CA LEU A 12 -7.81 5.40 16.71
C LEU A 12 -6.32 5.45 16.37
N ALA A 13 -5.77 4.35 15.86
CA ALA A 13 -4.39 4.31 15.41
C ALA A 13 -4.16 5.22 14.19
N ALA A 14 -5.09 5.20 13.22
CA ALA A 14 -5.03 6.07 12.05
C ALA A 14 -5.12 7.55 12.44
N ALA A 15 -5.97 7.89 13.40
CA ALA A 15 -6.11 9.26 13.88
C ALA A 15 -4.84 9.83 14.53
N ASN A 16 -3.91 8.96 14.94
CA ASN A 16 -2.63 9.36 15.51
C ASN A 16 -1.49 9.42 14.48
N VAL A 17 -1.78 9.22 13.19
CA VAL A 17 -0.76 9.36 12.14
C VAL A 17 -0.42 10.83 12.00
N GLU A 18 0.84 11.15 12.22
CA GLU A 18 1.33 12.53 12.12
C GLU A 18 1.09 13.09 10.71
N GLY A 19 0.54 14.28 10.65
CA GLY A 19 0.25 14.97 9.40
C GLY A 19 -1.10 14.66 8.78
N LEU A 20 -1.86 13.71 9.33
CA LEU A 20 -3.17 13.31 8.80
C LEU A 20 -4.33 13.65 9.74
N GLU A 21 -4.14 14.60 10.63
CA GLU A 21 -5.20 15.05 11.56
C GLU A 21 -6.40 15.60 10.80
N GLY A 22 -7.58 15.09 11.13
CA GLY A 22 -8.82 15.49 10.46
C GLY A 22 -9.11 14.80 9.12
N ALA A 23 -8.26 13.86 8.69
CA ALA A 23 -8.47 13.09 7.47
C ALA A 23 -9.70 12.19 7.56
N PRO A 24 -10.32 11.82 6.40
CA PRO A 24 -11.45 10.89 6.38
C PRO A 24 -10.98 9.42 6.55
N TYR A 25 -10.51 9.08 7.74
CA TYR A 25 -9.91 7.78 8.06
C TYR A 25 -10.83 6.59 7.77
N TYR A 26 -12.13 6.76 7.90
CA TYR A 26 -13.08 5.67 7.66
C TYR A 26 -12.95 5.13 6.23
N SER A 27 -12.81 6.02 5.26
CA SER A 27 -12.60 5.63 3.86
C SER A 27 -11.32 4.83 3.65
N TRP A 28 -10.25 5.22 4.33
CA TRP A 28 -8.99 4.49 4.28
C TRP A 28 -9.12 3.09 4.90
N ILE A 29 -9.78 2.98 6.04
CA ILE A 29 -9.99 1.69 6.70
C ILE A 29 -10.86 0.77 5.84
N LEU A 30 -11.90 1.29 5.21
CA LEU A 30 -12.70 0.51 4.26
C LEU A 30 -11.87 0.00 3.09
N ALA A 31 -10.94 0.81 2.58
CA ALA A 31 -10.03 0.37 1.52
C ALA A 31 -9.12 -0.77 1.97
N LEU A 32 -8.61 -0.71 3.19
CA LEU A 32 -7.79 -1.78 3.77
C LEU A 32 -8.58 -3.07 4.01
N GLU A 33 -9.84 -2.95 4.42
CA GLU A 33 -10.71 -4.11 4.65
C GLU A 33 -11.19 -4.78 3.36
N ASN A 34 -11.37 -4.00 2.30
CA ASN A 34 -11.97 -4.46 1.05
C ASN A 34 -11.07 -4.10 -0.15
N PRO A 35 -9.86 -4.68 -0.22
CA PRO A 35 -8.86 -4.27 -1.22
C PRO A 35 -9.27 -4.57 -2.65
N ASP A 36 -10.25 -5.45 -2.87
CA ASP A 36 -10.72 -5.81 -4.20
C ASP A 36 -11.85 -4.90 -4.72
N ASP A 37 -12.40 -4.04 -3.85
CA ASP A 37 -13.46 -3.11 -4.24
C ASP A 37 -12.89 -1.86 -4.90
N ASP A 38 -13.76 -1.13 -5.63
CA ASP A 38 -13.40 0.16 -6.21
C ASP A 38 -13.50 1.27 -5.15
N HIS A 39 -12.39 1.88 -4.83
CA HIS A 39 -12.29 2.97 -3.85
C HIS A 39 -11.99 4.33 -4.48
N SER A 40 -12.21 4.49 -5.79
CA SER A 40 -11.88 5.72 -6.53
C SER A 40 -12.55 6.95 -5.96
N ALA A 41 -13.84 6.87 -5.65
CA ALA A 41 -14.59 8.00 -5.08
C ALA A 41 -14.08 8.39 -3.69
N ALA A 42 -13.80 7.39 -2.85
CA ALA A 42 -13.25 7.60 -1.51
C ALA A 42 -11.84 8.20 -1.58
N TYR A 43 -11.03 7.75 -2.52
CA TYR A 43 -9.69 8.30 -2.73
C TYR A 43 -9.75 9.77 -3.20
N GLU A 44 -10.68 10.09 -4.09
CA GLU A 44 -10.88 11.48 -4.54
C GLU A 44 -11.24 12.39 -3.37
N GLN A 45 -12.15 11.97 -2.49
CA GLN A 45 -12.48 12.70 -1.26
C GLN A 45 -11.25 12.90 -0.37
N PHE A 46 -10.42 11.88 -0.23
CA PHE A 46 -9.21 11.98 0.56
C PHE A 46 -8.21 12.96 -0.05
N ARG A 47 -8.06 12.95 -1.37
CA ARG A 47 -7.21 13.91 -2.09
C ARG A 47 -7.74 15.35 -1.97
N ASP A 48 -9.04 15.55 -2.04
CA ASP A 48 -9.66 16.86 -1.86
C ASP A 48 -9.39 17.39 -0.45
N TRP A 49 -9.55 16.55 0.56
CA TRP A 49 -9.20 16.91 1.91
C TRP A 49 -7.73 17.28 2.03
N ALA A 50 -6.83 16.48 1.48
CA ALA A 50 -5.38 16.71 1.52
C ALA A 50 -4.98 18.03 0.86
N ALA A 51 -5.61 18.38 -0.26
CA ALA A 51 -5.38 19.65 -0.95
C ALA A 51 -5.76 20.83 -0.07
N ILE A 52 -6.91 20.77 0.62
CA ILE A 52 -7.37 21.83 1.54
C ILE A 52 -6.47 21.92 2.77
N ALA A 53 -6.06 20.77 3.32
CA ALA A 53 -5.21 20.69 4.51
C ALA A 53 -3.73 20.98 4.24
N GLY A 54 -3.31 21.06 2.97
CA GLY A 54 -1.91 21.27 2.60
C GLY A 54 -1.05 20.01 2.81
N VAL A 55 -1.65 18.83 2.71
CA VAL A 55 -0.94 17.54 2.89
C VAL A 55 -0.52 16.99 1.54
N ASP A 56 0.76 16.64 1.41
CA ASP A 56 1.29 15.94 0.24
C ASP A 56 1.13 14.43 0.42
N LEU A 57 0.16 13.84 -0.26
CA LEU A 57 -0.11 12.40 -0.20
C LEU A 57 1.01 11.55 -0.82
N GLN A 58 1.90 12.13 -1.62
CA GLN A 58 3.05 11.39 -2.17
C GLN A 58 3.93 10.80 -1.07
N SER A 59 3.95 11.42 0.10
CA SER A 59 4.72 10.95 1.26
C SER A 59 4.06 9.77 2.01
N TYR A 60 2.84 9.40 1.63
CA TYR A 60 2.07 8.35 2.32
C TYR A 60 1.78 7.18 1.37
N SER A 61 2.83 6.47 0.99
CA SER A 61 2.74 5.36 0.01
C SER A 61 1.77 4.27 0.45
N GLU A 62 1.78 3.88 1.71
CA GLU A 62 0.89 2.86 2.26
C GLU A 62 -0.59 3.24 2.14
N LEU A 63 -0.91 4.51 2.34
CA LEU A 63 -2.28 5.02 2.17
C LEU A 63 -2.70 4.98 0.71
N ARG A 64 -1.84 5.49 -0.18
CA ARG A 64 -2.12 5.52 -1.62
C ARG A 64 -2.31 4.12 -2.19
N VAL A 65 -1.46 3.18 -1.79
CA VAL A 65 -1.56 1.79 -2.22
C VAL A 65 -2.87 1.15 -1.75
N ALA A 66 -3.32 1.44 -0.54
CA ALA A 66 -4.61 0.94 -0.04
C ALA A 66 -5.79 1.39 -0.92
N PHE A 67 -5.71 2.60 -1.48
CA PHE A 67 -6.72 3.12 -2.41
C PHE A 67 -6.52 2.66 -3.86
N GLY A 68 -5.46 1.90 -4.16
CA GLY A 68 -5.17 1.42 -5.51
C GLY A 68 -4.31 2.37 -6.35
N ASP A 69 -3.76 3.41 -5.77
CA ASP A 69 -2.83 4.31 -6.44
C ASP A 69 -1.39 3.82 -6.26
N TYR A 70 -0.87 3.13 -7.28
CA TYR A 70 0.47 2.57 -7.29
C TYR A 70 1.50 3.46 -7.98
N SER A 71 1.12 4.68 -8.37
CA SER A 71 2.01 5.60 -9.08
C SER A 71 3.14 6.10 -8.16
N ASN A 72 4.36 6.12 -8.67
CA ASN A 72 5.52 6.66 -7.97
C ASN A 72 5.69 6.11 -6.54
N ILE A 73 5.52 4.81 -6.37
CA ILE A 73 5.68 4.17 -5.07
C ILE A 73 7.15 4.14 -4.67
N ASP A 74 7.42 4.64 -3.48
CA ASP A 74 8.72 4.55 -2.84
C ASP A 74 8.69 3.45 -1.77
N LEU A 75 9.27 2.30 -2.08
CA LEU A 75 9.33 1.17 -1.15
C LEU A 75 10.15 1.49 0.11
N THR A 76 11.06 2.47 0.04
CA THR A 76 11.83 2.88 1.23
C THR A 76 10.99 3.68 2.22
N ALA A 77 9.91 4.33 1.74
CA ALA A 77 8.96 5.04 2.57
C ALA A 77 7.91 4.12 3.22
N MET A 78 7.75 2.90 2.69
CA MET A 78 6.90 1.87 3.28
C MET A 78 7.72 0.98 4.19
N GLN A 79 7.20 0.68 5.37
CA GLN A 79 7.81 -0.36 6.20
C GLN A 79 7.68 -1.70 5.47
N GLU A 80 8.75 -2.45 5.41
CA GLU A 80 8.81 -3.71 4.67
C GLU A 80 7.68 -4.67 5.04
N ALA A 81 7.31 -4.73 6.31
CA ALA A 81 6.23 -5.59 6.77
C ALA A 81 4.87 -5.27 6.14
N TRP A 82 4.63 -4.04 5.72
CA TRP A 82 3.32 -3.61 5.22
C TRP A 82 2.98 -4.22 3.87
N TYR A 83 3.88 -4.15 2.90
CA TYR A 83 3.52 -4.63 1.57
C TYR A 83 3.43 -6.16 1.46
N TRP A 84 3.78 -6.90 2.51
CA TRP A 84 3.55 -8.35 2.60
C TRP A 84 2.20 -8.71 3.23
N LEU A 85 1.43 -7.76 3.72
CA LEU A 85 0.11 -8.01 4.28
C LEU A 85 -0.88 -8.47 3.20
N PRO A 86 -1.86 -9.32 3.54
CA PRO A 86 -2.87 -9.79 2.58
C PRO A 86 -3.62 -8.68 1.87
N THR A 87 -3.88 -7.57 2.56
CA THR A 87 -4.58 -6.41 2.01
C THR A 87 -3.86 -5.76 0.81
N TYR A 88 -2.53 -5.98 0.67
CA TYR A 88 -1.73 -5.43 -0.43
C TYR A 88 -1.44 -6.45 -1.54
N ARG A 89 -2.19 -7.55 -1.61
CA ARG A 89 -2.02 -8.58 -2.63
C ARG A 89 -2.10 -8.02 -4.06
N LYS A 90 -3.07 -7.14 -4.33
CA LYS A 90 -3.20 -6.51 -5.66
C LYS A 90 -1.99 -5.67 -6.02
N PHE A 91 -1.43 -4.96 -5.05
CA PHE A 91 -0.21 -4.20 -5.25
C PHE A 91 0.95 -5.11 -5.62
N ARG A 92 1.14 -6.22 -4.90
CA ARG A 92 2.23 -7.18 -5.20
C ARG A 92 2.08 -7.83 -6.58
N ALA A 93 0.86 -7.95 -7.09
CA ALA A 93 0.60 -8.49 -8.43
C ALA A 93 0.76 -7.44 -9.54
N SER A 94 0.97 -6.17 -9.20
CA SER A 94 1.05 -5.08 -10.17
C SER A 94 2.41 -4.96 -10.84
N ASP A 95 2.43 -4.38 -12.03
CA ASP A 95 3.67 -4.05 -12.74
C ASP A 95 4.48 -2.99 -11.99
N GLU A 96 3.80 -2.08 -11.30
CA GLU A 96 4.42 -1.03 -10.48
C GLU A 96 5.22 -1.62 -9.32
N PHE A 97 4.72 -2.66 -8.66
CA PHE A 97 5.47 -3.38 -7.63
C PHE A 97 6.72 -4.06 -8.22
N LYS A 98 6.58 -4.73 -9.36
CA LYS A 98 7.71 -5.34 -10.05
C LYS A 98 8.78 -4.30 -10.43
N ALA A 99 8.36 -3.16 -10.96
CA ALA A 99 9.26 -2.07 -11.30
C ALA A 99 10.00 -1.52 -10.09
N ALA A 100 9.30 -1.34 -8.97
CA ALA A 100 9.89 -0.87 -7.72
C ALA A 100 10.90 -1.89 -7.14
N ILE A 101 10.55 -3.17 -7.13
CA ILE A 101 11.46 -4.24 -6.69
C ILE A 101 12.74 -4.26 -7.52
N ARG A 102 12.65 -4.10 -8.85
CA ARG A 102 13.81 -4.02 -9.74
C ARG A 102 14.63 -2.76 -9.48
N LYS A 103 13.97 -1.62 -9.35
CA LYS A 103 14.62 -0.32 -9.12
C LYS A 103 15.50 -0.31 -7.87
N TYR A 104 15.06 -0.95 -6.80
CA TYR A 104 15.79 -0.99 -5.52
C TYR A 104 16.76 -2.18 -5.43
N GLY A 105 16.94 -2.96 -6.52
CA GLY A 105 17.90 -4.04 -6.58
C GLY A 105 17.48 -5.33 -5.88
N PHE A 106 16.24 -5.43 -5.41
CA PHE A 106 15.75 -6.63 -4.74
C PHE A 106 15.67 -7.83 -5.65
N PHE A 107 15.30 -7.64 -6.92
CA PHE A 107 15.23 -8.75 -7.87
C PHE A 107 16.59 -9.41 -8.08
N ASP A 108 17.65 -8.62 -8.25
CA ASP A 108 19.02 -9.14 -8.38
C ASP A 108 19.45 -9.88 -7.12
N LEU A 109 19.14 -9.32 -5.95
CA LEU A 109 19.42 -9.93 -4.66
C LEU A 109 18.70 -11.29 -4.51
N TRP A 110 17.42 -11.34 -4.90
CA TRP A 110 16.61 -12.56 -4.81
C TRP A 110 17.11 -13.65 -5.77
N GLN A 111 17.56 -13.29 -6.96
CA GLN A 111 18.18 -14.24 -7.89
C GLN A 111 19.46 -14.85 -7.31
N GLU A 112 20.23 -14.07 -6.57
CA GLU A 112 21.48 -14.53 -5.95
C GLU A 112 21.24 -15.31 -4.67
N ARG A 113 20.32 -14.88 -3.80
CA ARG A 113 20.16 -15.40 -2.44
C ARG A 113 18.88 -16.17 -2.19
N GLY A 114 17.95 -16.19 -3.14
CA GLY A 114 16.65 -16.81 -3.03
C GLY A 114 15.52 -15.78 -2.87
N PHE A 115 14.33 -16.15 -3.33
CA PHE A 115 13.14 -15.30 -3.31
C PHE A 115 12.47 -15.36 -1.93
N PRO A 116 11.78 -14.27 -1.52
CA PRO A 116 10.93 -14.32 -0.36
C PRO A 116 9.85 -15.40 -0.49
N HIS A 117 9.31 -15.84 0.64
CA HIS A 117 8.29 -16.89 0.69
C HIS A 117 7.10 -16.67 -0.26
N MET A 118 6.66 -15.42 -0.43
CA MET A 118 5.49 -15.09 -1.23
C MET A 118 5.80 -14.83 -2.70
N CYS A 119 7.05 -14.88 -3.11
CA CYS A 119 7.49 -14.59 -4.46
C CYS A 119 8.24 -15.77 -5.07
N ARG A 120 8.22 -15.89 -6.41
CA ARG A 120 8.88 -16.96 -7.14
C ARG A 120 9.35 -16.47 -8.51
N PRO A 121 10.43 -17.05 -9.04
CA PRO A 121 10.86 -16.72 -10.40
C PRO A 121 9.85 -17.23 -11.41
N VAL A 122 9.70 -16.48 -12.52
CA VAL A 122 8.92 -16.85 -13.69
C VAL A 122 9.87 -16.79 -14.89
N GLY A 123 10.24 -17.95 -15.44
CA GLY A 123 11.25 -18.00 -16.50
C GLY A 123 12.60 -17.48 -16.00
N THR A 124 13.36 -16.82 -16.88
CA THR A 124 14.73 -16.38 -16.61
C THR A 124 14.85 -14.88 -16.26
N GLY A 125 13.84 -14.08 -16.48
CA GLY A 125 13.94 -12.63 -16.31
C GLY A 125 12.75 -11.99 -15.64
N ASP A 126 11.87 -12.77 -15.03
CA ASP A 126 10.68 -12.27 -14.39
C ASP A 126 10.40 -12.98 -13.06
N PHE A 127 9.45 -12.46 -12.32
CA PHE A 127 9.00 -13.04 -11.06
C PHE A 127 7.53 -12.66 -10.81
N GLU A 128 6.89 -13.36 -9.91
CA GLU A 128 5.55 -13.01 -9.43
C GLU A 128 5.46 -13.18 -7.92
N CYS A 129 4.59 -12.43 -7.28
CA CYS A 129 4.33 -12.49 -5.85
C CYS A 129 2.83 -12.68 -5.59
N ASP A 130 2.50 -13.47 -4.58
CA ASP A 130 1.10 -13.67 -4.17
C ASP A 130 0.52 -12.42 -3.50
#